data_7e9e5966feabcae9c0530da3f780822d
#
_entry.id   7e9e5966feabcae9c0530da3f780822d
#
_cell.length_a   1.000
_cell.length_b   1.000
_cell.length_c   1.000
_cell.angle_alpha   90.00
_cell.angle_beta   90.00
_cell.angle_gamma   90.00
#
_symmetry.space_group_name_H-M   'P 1'
#
loop_
_entity.id
_entity.type
_entity.pdbx_description
1 polymer ?
#
loop_
_entity_poly.entity_id
_entity_poly.type
_entity_poly.pdbx_seq_one_letter_code
_entity_poly.pdbx_strand_id
1 'polypeptide(L)'
;MEIRNLYHPFELQFLEVSEYEAKERKNTFFEMVFVLEGKGIQIINDHRLPYSNDKLFLIFPQDTHSFEVIEKTKFFFIRFHDSYLKTQSNDWIQKLEFIFHNHNHLPGCILKTVTDKPLLRAMVEALIREESSNFPQQQEVIKQILNTIITIAARNISLISPFALNQSNADSSLDLLNYVHHNIYQPEELKATKMALKFNVSPTYISEYFKTKTGQSIQQYTIAYKVKLIETRLKFTNMQINEIVYEFGFSDASHLNRLFKKYTGLNPSDYKKQFKN
;
A
#
# COMPACT_ATOMS: atom_id res chain seq x y z
N MET A 1 14.58 19.09 6.53
CA MET A 1 13.93 17.85 6.09
C MET A 1 14.33 17.58 4.64
N GLU A 2 14.91 16.44 4.36
CA GLU A 2 15.40 16.06 3.03
C GLU A 2 14.29 15.33 2.26
N ILE A 3 14.04 15.71 1.00
CA ILE A 3 13.12 15.00 0.11
C ILE A 3 13.96 14.14 -0.83
N ARG A 4 13.72 12.83 -0.85
CA ARG A 4 14.43 11.87 -1.66
C ARG A 4 13.57 11.43 -2.85
N ASN A 5 14.13 11.51 -4.05
CA ASN A 5 13.50 11.11 -5.30
C ASN A 5 14.14 9.82 -5.83
N LEU A 6 13.34 9.00 -6.50
CA LEU A 6 13.80 7.82 -7.22
C LEU A 6 13.66 8.07 -8.72
N TYR A 7 14.70 7.82 -9.50
CA TYR A 7 14.75 8.08 -10.94
C TYR A 7 14.60 6.83 -11.79
N HIS A 8 14.67 5.66 -11.16
CA HIS A 8 14.47 4.36 -11.81
C HIS A 8 13.15 3.73 -11.37
N PRO A 9 12.56 2.80 -12.14
CA PRO A 9 11.34 2.11 -11.73
C PRO A 9 11.45 1.44 -10.36
N PHE A 10 12.60 0.88 -10.04
CA PHE A 10 12.97 0.35 -8.73
C PHE A 10 14.48 0.53 -8.47
N GLU A 11 14.88 0.48 -7.21
CA GLU A 11 16.27 0.49 -6.74
C GLU A 11 16.41 -0.49 -5.58
N LEU A 12 17.51 -1.23 -5.58
CA LEU A 12 17.90 -2.13 -4.50
C LEU A 12 19.17 -1.57 -3.85
N GLN A 13 19.28 -1.67 -2.53
CA GLN A 13 20.47 -1.21 -1.82
C GLN A 13 20.72 -2.08 -0.59
N PHE A 14 21.89 -2.72 -0.54
CA PHE A 14 22.41 -3.30 0.69
C PHE A 14 23.19 -2.23 1.46
N LEU A 15 22.96 -2.13 2.78
CA LEU A 15 23.63 -1.18 3.65
C LEU A 15 24.00 -1.84 4.98
N GLU A 16 25.28 -1.79 5.35
CA GLU A 16 25.80 -2.25 6.64
C GLU A 16 26.30 -1.05 7.43
N VAL A 17 25.72 -0.78 8.60
CA VAL A 17 26.03 0.42 9.39
C VAL A 17 26.08 0.12 10.88
N SER A 18 26.98 0.82 11.59
CA SER A 18 27.01 0.88 13.05
C SER A 18 26.28 2.10 13.61
N GLU A 19 26.10 3.13 12.78
CA GLU A 19 25.33 4.33 13.07
C GLU A 19 24.52 4.69 11.84
N TYR A 20 23.28 5.11 12.02
CA TYR A 20 22.43 5.60 10.94
C TYR A 20 22.19 7.09 11.16
N GLU A 21 22.52 7.91 10.16
CA GLU A 21 22.22 9.35 10.25
C GLU A 21 20.72 9.56 10.41
N ALA A 22 20.33 9.96 11.62
CA ALA A 22 18.92 10.21 11.98
C ALA A 22 18.39 11.52 11.37
N LYS A 23 18.58 11.75 10.06
CA LYS A 23 17.92 12.86 9.38
C LYS A 23 16.50 12.42 9.00
N GLU A 24 15.51 13.18 9.46
CA GLU A 24 14.15 13.02 8.98
C GLU A 24 14.12 13.17 7.46
N ARG A 25 13.71 12.10 6.78
CA ARG A 25 13.61 12.03 5.32
C ARG A 25 12.18 11.75 4.92
N LYS A 26 11.77 12.35 3.81
CA LYS A 26 10.53 12.00 3.10
C LYS A 26 10.87 11.44 1.74
N ASN A 27 10.26 10.33 1.40
CA ASN A 27 10.42 9.74 0.08
C ASN A 27 9.25 10.15 -0.83
N THR A 28 9.50 10.23 -2.14
CA THR A 28 8.45 10.34 -3.17
C THR A 28 8.07 8.97 -3.75
N PHE A 29 8.58 7.89 -3.17
CA PHE A 29 8.46 6.50 -3.62
C PHE A 29 8.18 5.59 -2.42
N PHE A 30 7.81 4.34 -2.69
CA PHE A 30 7.66 3.30 -1.68
C PHE A 30 9.02 2.72 -1.32
N GLU A 31 9.23 2.49 -0.03
CA GLU A 31 10.45 1.86 0.45
C GLU A 31 10.10 0.69 1.38
N MET A 32 10.54 -0.51 1.03
CA MET A 32 10.57 -1.63 1.95
C MET A 32 11.97 -1.75 2.53
N VAL A 33 12.06 -1.98 3.84
CA VAL A 33 13.33 -2.17 4.54
C VAL A 33 13.31 -3.50 5.24
N PHE A 34 14.18 -4.42 4.80
CA PHE A 34 14.37 -5.70 5.47
C PHE A 34 15.62 -5.64 6.35
N VAL A 35 15.48 -6.07 7.59
CA VAL A 35 16.59 -6.18 8.56
C VAL A 35 17.17 -7.59 8.48
N LEU A 36 18.34 -7.73 7.87
CA LEU A 36 19.07 -8.99 7.81
C LEU A 36 19.66 -9.34 9.17
N GLU A 37 20.36 -8.39 9.78
CA GLU A 37 21.02 -8.55 11.08
C GLU A 37 20.96 -7.24 11.86
N GLY A 38 21.05 -7.31 13.19
CA GLY A 38 21.17 -6.15 14.07
C GLY A 38 19.91 -5.82 14.84
N LYS A 39 20.02 -4.81 15.71
CA LYS A 39 18.93 -4.30 16.55
C LYS A 39 18.96 -2.78 16.64
N GLY A 40 17.80 -2.20 16.85
CA GLY A 40 17.64 -0.77 17.01
C GLY A 40 16.20 -0.34 17.11
N ILE A 41 15.94 0.92 16.81
CA ILE A 41 14.61 1.51 16.83
C ILE A 41 14.29 2.07 15.45
N GLN A 42 13.16 1.64 14.88
CA GLN A 42 12.56 2.30 13.74
C GLN A 42 11.75 3.49 14.22
N ILE A 43 11.92 4.63 13.57
CA ILE A 43 11.12 5.83 13.79
C ILE A 43 10.36 6.09 12.50
N ILE A 44 9.03 6.17 12.57
CA ILE A 44 8.16 6.48 11.45
C ILE A 44 6.99 7.33 11.93
N ASN A 45 6.79 8.52 11.34
CA ASN A 45 5.75 9.47 11.73
C ASN A 45 5.66 9.64 13.27
N ASP A 46 6.81 9.90 13.93
CA ASP A 46 6.98 10.04 15.38
C ASP A 46 6.77 8.78 16.24
N HIS A 47 6.41 7.65 15.64
CA HIS A 47 6.30 6.38 16.34
C HIS A 47 7.66 5.69 16.40
N ARG A 48 8.02 5.22 17.60
CA ARG A 48 9.30 4.56 17.89
C ARG A 48 9.07 3.11 18.24
N LEU A 49 9.57 2.18 17.42
CA LEU A 49 9.38 0.75 17.61
C LEU A 49 10.70 -0.01 17.50
N PRO A 50 10.96 -0.98 18.40
CA PRO A 50 12.18 -1.77 18.32
C PRO A 50 12.15 -2.69 17.10
N TYR A 51 13.31 -2.83 16.46
CA TYR A 51 13.53 -3.83 15.43
C TYR A 51 14.62 -4.83 15.80
N SER A 52 14.57 -5.96 15.16
CA SER A 52 15.55 -7.04 15.20
C SER A 52 15.59 -7.75 13.85
N ASN A 53 16.39 -8.82 13.74
CA ASN A 53 16.48 -9.63 12.52
C ASN A 53 15.10 -10.08 11.99
N ASP A 54 15.02 -10.26 10.69
CA ASP A 54 13.82 -10.73 9.98
C ASP A 54 12.58 -9.85 10.14
N LYS A 55 12.79 -8.55 10.29
CA LYS A 55 11.73 -7.56 10.25
C LYS A 55 11.68 -6.92 8.86
N LEU A 56 10.47 -6.77 8.34
CA LEU A 56 10.20 -6.02 7.12
C LEU A 56 9.32 -4.81 7.47
N PHE A 57 9.77 -3.64 7.08
CA PHE A 57 9.03 -2.38 7.21
C PHE A 57 8.59 -1.90 5.84
N LEU A 58 7.44 -1.26 5.77
CA LEU A 58 6.96 -0.56 4.58
C LEU A 58 6.76 0.91 4.93
N ILE A 59 7.42 1.76 4.17
CA ILE A 59 7.44 3.21 4.30
C ILE A 59 6.75 3.77 3.05
N PHE A 60 5.71 4.55 3.28
CA PHE A 60 4.94 5.15 2.19
C PHE A 60 5.56 6.47 1.74
N PRO A 61 5.28 6.90 0.50
CA PRO A 61 5.58 8.27 0.09
C PRO A 61 5.00 9.27 1.09
N GLN A 62 5.81 10.28 1.45
CA GLN A 62 5.51 11.34 2.42
C GLN A 62 5.56 10.91 3.90
N ASP A 63 5.76 9.62 4.23
CA ASP A 63 6.10 9.25 5.60
C ASP A 63 7.48 9.83 5.99
N THR A 64 7.58 10.35 7.20
CA THR A 64 8.88 10.66 7.80
C THR A 64 9.42 9.39 8.44
N HIS A 65 10.68 9.05 8.18
CA HIS A 65 11.28 7.87 8.77
C HIS A 65 12.76 8.04 9.06
N SER A 66 13.23 7.28 10.03
CA SER A 66 14.65 7.10 10.35
C SER A 66 14.85 5.81 11.15
N PHE A 67 16.12 5.48 11.39
CA PHE A 67 16.52 4.36 12.24
C PHE A 67 17.54 4.81 13.26
N GLU A 68 17.41 4.35 14.50
CA GLU A 68 18.47 4.40 15.51
C GLU A 68 19.08 3.01 15.61
N VAL A 69 20.36 2.91 15.30
CA VAL A 69 21.10 1.64 15.34
C VAL A 69 21.67 1.46 16.74
N ILE A 70 21.32 0.35 17.41
CA ILE A 70 21.87 -0.03 18.73
C ILE A 70 22.96 -1.07 18.54
N GLU A 71 22.73 -2.06 17.69
CA GLU A 71 23.73 -3.05 17.28
C GLU A 71 23.99 -2.91 15.79
N LYS A 72 25.23 -3.13 15.34
CA LYS A 72 25.60 -3.07 13.92
C LYS A 72 24.55 -3.77 13.08
N THR A 73 23.95 -3.06 12.14
CA THR A 73 22.78 -3.51 11.41
C THR A 73 23.07 -3.63 9.91
N LYS A 74 22.54 -4.70 9.32
CA LYS A 74 22.49 -4.93 7.87
C LYS A 74 21.08 -4.73 7.39
N PHE A 75 20.88 -3.66 6.64
CA PHE A 75 19.62 -3.34 5.99
C PHE A 75 19.67 -3.72 4.51
N PHE A 76 18.52 -4.16 3.98
CA PHE A 76 18.28 -4.25 2.55
C PHE A 76 17.07 -3.40 2.20
N PHE A 77 17.29 -2.38 1.37
CA PHE A 77 16.28 -1.45 0.91
C PHE A 77 15.78 -1.88 -0.47
N ILE A 78 14.47 -1.92 -0.62
CA ILE A 78 13.76 -2.12 -1.87
C ILE A 78 12.92 -0.88 -2.09
N ARG A 79 13.27 -0.07 -3.11
CA ARG A 79 12.58 1.18 -3.45
C ARG A 79 11.91 1.03 -4.78
N PHE A 80 10.68 1.47 -4.91
CA PHE A 80 9.95 1.40 -6.17
C PHE A 80 8.89 2.49 -6.30
N HIS A 81 8.67 2.91 -7.54
CA HIS A 81 7.58 3.82 -7.88
C HIS A 81 6.29 3.05 -8.14
N ASP A 82 5.16 3.77 -8.07
CA ASP A 82 3.88 3.27 -8.55
C ASP A 82 3.92 2.89 -10.04
N SER A 83 4.76 3.58 -10.83
CA SER A 83 4.98 3.23 -12.24
C SER A 83 5.51 1.81 -12.44
N TYR A 84 6.35 1.31 -11.51
CA TYR A 84 6.78 -0.09 -11.52
C TYR A 84 5.60 -1.04 -11.34
N LEU A 85 4.67 -0.68 -10.48
CA LEU A 85 3.48 -1.49 -10.18
C LEU A 85 2.52 -1.51 -11.38
N LYS A 86 2.42 -0.41 -12.13
CA LYS A 86 1.59 -0.32 -13.34
C LYS A 86 2.05 -1.18 -14.51
N THR A 87 3.29 -1.65 -14.50
CA THR A 87 3.76 -2.64 -15.47
C THR A 87 3.21 -4.04 -15.22
N GLN A 88 2.56 -4.24 -14.07
CA GLN A 88 1.94 -5.48 -13.66
C GLN A 88 0.45 -5.54 -14.09
N SER A 89 -0.22 -6.68 -13.87
CA SER A 89 -1.63 -6.83 -14.21
C SER A 89 -2.54 -5.89 -13.40
N ASN A 90 -3.71 -5.55 -13.94
CA ASN A 90 -4.70 -4.72 -13.22
C ASN A 90 -5.09 -5.30 -11.85
N ASP A 91 -5.15 -6.62 -11.71
CA ASP A 91 -5.39 -7.32 -10.44
C ASP A 91 -4.31 -7.00 -9.38
N TRP A 92 -3.08 -6.82 -9.83
CA TRP A 92 -1.95 -6.45 -8.98
C TRP A 92 -2.05 -5.01 -8.46
N ILE A 93 -2.45 -4.07 -9.33
CA ILE A 93 -2.69 -2.67 -8.94
C ILE A 93 -3.79 -2.60 -7.90
N GLN A 94 -4.89 -3.33 -8.09
CA GLN A 94 -6.00 -3.38 -7.14
C GLN A 94 -5.59 -3.94 -5.78
N LYS A 95 -4.74 -4.96 -5.75
CA LYS A 95 -4.19 -5.51 -4.49
C LYS A 95 -3.34 -4.50 -3.74
N LEU A 96 -2.53 -3.72 -4.46
CA LEU A 96 -1.71 -2.67 -3.85
C LEU A 96 -2.54 -1.49 -3.34
N GLU A 97 -3.56 -1.08 -4.08
CA GLU A 97 -4.52 -0.07 -3.63
C GLU A 97 -5.25 -0.51 -2.37
N PHE A 98 -5.60 -1.79 -2.29
CA PHE A 98 -6.13 -2.39 -1.07
C PHE A 98 -5.14 -2.29 0.11
N ILE A 99 -3.86 -2.57 -0.13
CA ILE A 99 -2.80 -2.42 0.87
C ILE A 99 -2.71 -0.99 1.37
N PHE A 100 -2.67 -0.01 0.45
CA PHE A 100 -2.56 1.42 0.80
C PHE A 100 -3.76 1.91 1.59
N HIS A 101 -4.94 1.40 1.28
CA HIS A 101 -6.15 1.79 1.98
C HIS A 101 -6.23 1.21 3.39
N ASN A 102 -5.81 -0.05 3.56
CA ASN A 102 -5.91 -0.76 4.84
C ASN A 102 -4.67 -0.60 5.73
N HIS A 103 -3.57 -0.12 5.17
CA HIS A 103 -2.39 0.24 5.96
C HIS A 103 -2.63 1.61 6.59
N ASN A 104 -3.23 1.62 7.76
CA ASN A 104 -3.41 2.82 8.59
C ASN A 104 -2.07 3.25 9.21
N HIS A 105 -0.99 3.41 8.40
CA HIS A 105 0.34 3.80 8.88
C HIS A 105 0.74 3.09 10.19
N LEU A 106 0.37 1.81 10.32
CA LEU A 106 0.71 1.01 11.49
C LEU A 106 2.23 0.84 11.51
N PRO A 107 2.91 1.49 12.45
CA PRO A 107 4.34 1.39 12.55
C PRO A 107 4.74 -0.05 12.90
N GLY A 108 5.91 -0.46 12.45
CA GLY A 108 6.50 -1.73 12.81
C GLY A 108 6.53 -2.78 11.70
N CYS A 109 6.88 -4.01 12.08
CA CYS A 109 7.06 -5.10 11.14
C CYS A 109 5.73 -5.53 10.52
N ILE A 110 5.69 -5.55 9.20
CA ILE A 110 4.51 -5.99 8.43
C ILE A 110 4.38 -7.50 8.34
N LEU A 111 5.47 -8.28 8.58
CA LEU A 111 5.44 -9.73 8.54
C LEU A 111 4.78 -10.32 9.80
N LYS A 112 3.57 -10.79 9.67
CA LYS A 112 2.83 -11.47 10.74
C LYS A 112 2.95 -12.98 10.65
N THR A 113 3.08 -13.51 9.44
CA THR A 113 3.23 -14.95 9.22
C THR A 113 4.67 -15.37 9.50
N VAL A 114 4.87 -16.22 10.52
CA VAL A 114 6.21 -16.66 10.95
C VAL A 114 6.94 -17.42 9.82
N THR A 115 6.21 -18.23 9.05
CA THR A 115 6.75 -19.00 7.92
C THR A 115 7.22 -18.15 6.75
N ASP A 116 6.75 -16.89 6.63
CA ASP A 116 7.19 -15.99 5.57
C ASP A 116 8.57 -15.38 5.82
N LYS A 117 9.03 -15.33 7.06
CA LYS A 117 10.31 -14.72 7.41
C LYS A 117 11.52 -15.43 6.79
N PRO A 118 11.67 -16.77 6.93
CA PRO A 118 12.77 -17.49 6.28
C PRO A 118 12.71 -17.38 4.75
N LEU A 119 11.51 -17.43 4.17
CA LEU A 119 11.31 -17.31 2.73
C LEU A 119 11.75 -15.94 2.23
N LEU A 120 11.33 -14.88 2.94
CA LEU A 120 11.71 -13.51 2.58
C LEU A 120 13.22 -13.29 2.72
N ARG A 121 13.83 -13.80 3.78
CA ARG A 121 15.29 -13.77 3.97
C ARG A 121 16.01 -14.42 2.78
N ALA A 122 15.62 -15.61 2.38
CA ALA A 122 16.22 -16.30 1.24
C ALA A 122 16.09 -15.51 -0.07
N MET A 123 14.95 -14.84 -0.28
CA MET A 123 14.72 -13.98 -1.44
C MET A 123 15.58 -12.72 -1.42
N VAL A 124 15.72 -12.06 -0.26
CA VAL A 124 16.59 -10.89 -0.10
C VAL A 124 18.05 -11.27 -0.32
N GLU A 125 18.51 -12.40 0.24
CA GLU A 125 19.87 -12.91 0.01
C GLU A 125 20.09 -13.28 -1.47
N ALA A 126 19.06 -13.79 -2.15
CA ALA A 126 19.12 -14.03 -3.60
C ALA A 126 19.24 -12.73 -4.39
N LEU A 127 18.48 -11.68 -4.03
CA LEU A 127 18.60 -10.35 -4.66
C LEU A 127 20.01 -9.77 -4.50
N ILE A 128 20.61 -9.87 -3.31
CA ILE A 128 21.99 -9.40 -3.06
C ILE A 128 22.99 -10.12 -3.96
N ARG A 129 22.84 -11.44 -4.13
CA ARG A 129 23.69 -12.21 -5.04
C ARG A 129 23.48 -11.84 -6.51
N GLU A 130 22.22 -11.71 -6.93
CA GLU A 130 21.89 -11.34 -8.30
C GLU A 130 22.41 -9.96 -8.66
N GLU A 131 22.30 -8.96 -7.79
CA GLU A 131 22.84 -7.61 -8.05
C GLU A 131 24.34 -7.61 -8.31
N SER A 132 25.08 -8.50 -7.66
CA SER A 132 26.55 -8.62 -7.83
C SER A 132 26.94 -9.57 -8.98
N SER A 133 25.99 -10.21 -9.63
CA SER A 133 26.24 -11.18 -10.71
C SER A 133 26.19 -10.50 -12.08
N ASN A 134 26.77 -11.17 -13.09
CA ASN A 134 26.61 -10.80 -14.48
C ASN A 134 25.98 -11.95 -15.28
N PHE A 135 25.05 -12.68 -14.67
CA PHE A 135 24.41 -13.81 -15.34
C PHE A 135 23.41 -13.35 -16.43
N PRO A 136 23.24 -14.15 -17.48
CA PRO A 136 22.16 -13.92 -18.43
C PRO A 136 20.81 -13.84 -17.73
N GLN A 137 19.93 -12.93 -18.17
CA GLN A 137 18.57 -12.74 -17.62
C GLN A 137 18.52 -12.27 -16.14
N GLN A 138 19.62 -11.81 -15.58
CA GLN A 138 19.71 -11.26 -14.22
C GLN A 138 18.55 -10.31 -13.88
N GLN A 139 18.27 -9.35 -14.75
CA GLN A 139 17.22 -8.36 -14.53
C GLN A 139 15.81 -8.98 -14.44
N GLU A 140 15.57 -10.06 -15.18
CA GLU A 140 14.29 -10.76 -15.10
C GLU A 140 14.17 -11.54 -13.80
N VAL A 141 15.24 -12.22 -13.35
CA VAL A 141 15.27 -12.90 -12.04
C VAL A 141 15.01 -11.91 -10.91
N ILE A 142 15.69 -10.76 -10.91
CA ILE A 142 15.49 -9.68 -9.93
C ILE A 142 14.03 -9.24 -9.91
N LYS A 143 13.40 -8.99 -11.06
CA LYS A 143 12.00 -8.57 -11.14
C LYS A 143 11.05 -9.62 -10.56
N GLN A 144 11.25 -10.90 -10.87
CA GLN A 144 10.40 -11.97 -10.36
C GLN A 144 10.50 -12.11 -8.83
N ILE A 145 11.71 -12.06 -8.29
CA ILE A 145 11.93 -12.09 -6.84
C ILE A 145 11.28 -10.86 -6.19
N LEU A 146 11.50 -9.67 -6.75
CA LEU A 146 10.91 -8.43 -6.25
C LEU A 146 9.37 -8.51 -6.22
N ASN A 147 8.74 -8.95 -7.30
CA ASN A 147 7.29 -9.13 -7.38
C ASN A 147 6.77 -10.11 -6.31
N THR A 148 7.51 -11.17 -6.06
CA THR A 148 7.14 -12.16 -5.04
C THR A 148 7.25 -11.55 -3.63
N ILE A 149 8.31 -10.80 -3.34
CA ILE A 149 8.48 -10.08 -2.07
C ILE A 149 7.31 -9.10 -1.85
N ILE A 150 6.98 -8.32 -2.85
CA ILE A 150 5.86 -7.36 -2.78
C ILE A 150 4.53 -8.10 -2.55
N THR A 151 4.33 -9.26 -3.19
CA THR A 151 3.12 -10.09 -2.98
C THR A 151 3.03 -10.64 -1.56
N ILE A 152 4.16 -11.11 -1.00
CA ILE A 152 4.22 -11.59 0.39
C ILE A 152 3.94 -10.45 1.36
N ALA A 153 4.52 -9.27 1.12
CA ALA A 153 4.26 -8.07 1.91
C ALA A 153 2.76 -7.72 1.89
N ALA A 154 2.17 -7.68 0.71
CA ALA A 154 0.74 -7.43 0.51
C ALA A 154 -0.14 -8.40 1.28
N ARG A 155 0.14 -9.70 1.17
CA ARG A 155 -0.56 -10.76 1.92
C ARG A 155 -0.48 -10.52 3.43
N ASN A 156 0.70 -10.24 3.96
CA ASN A 156 0.88 -10.00 5.38
C ASN A 156 0.15 -8.73 5.87
N ILE A 157 0.13 -7.67 5.08
CA ILE A 157 -0.62 -6.45 5.41
C ILE A 157 -2.12 -6.74 5.45
N SER A 158 -2.65 -7.50 4.51
CA SER A 158 -4.06 -7.88 4.52
C SER A 158 -4.46 -8.67 5.77
N LEU A 159 -3.53 -9.40 6.39
CA LEU A 159 -3.74 -10.10 7.66
C LEU A 159 -3.72 -9.18 8.89
N ILE A 160 -3.17 -7.96 8.78
CA ILE A 160 -3.13 -6.98 9.87
C ILE A 160 -4.41 -6.16 9.95
N SER A 161 -5.20 -6.13 8.87
CA SER A 161 -6.45 -5.37 8.85
C SER A 161 -7.33 -5.80 10.03
N PRO A 162 -7.98 -4.85 10.75
CA PRO A 162 -8.91 -5.17 11.83
C PRO A 162 -10.00 -6.16 11.41
N PHE A 163 -10.24 -6.28 10.11
CA PHE A 163 -11.17 -7.24 9.51
C PHE A 163 -10.61 -8.66 9.41
N ALA A 164 -9.29 -8.86 9.49
CA ALA A 164 -8.67 -10.19 9.47
C ALA A 164 -8.71 -10.90 10.84
N LEU A 165 -8.89 -10.15 11.93
CA LEU A 165 -8.92 -10.72 13.29
C LEU A 165 -10.19 -11.54 13.59
N ASN A 166 -11.21 -11.51 12.71
CA ASN A 166 -12.46 -12.26 12.84
C ASN A 166 -12.53 -13.51 11.95
N GLN A 167 -11.41 -14.02 11.43
CA GLN A 167 -11.37 -15.21 10.55
C GLN A 167 -11.70 -16.55 11.26
N SER A 168 -12.02 -16.56 12.55
CA SER A 168 -12.45 -17.80 13.22
C SER A 168 -13.91 -18.21 12.97
N ASN A 169 -14.70 -17.34 12.36
CA ASN A 169 -16.02 -17.67 11.80
C ASN A 169 -16.07 -17.12 10.40
N ALA A 170 -16.41 -17.94 9.41
CA ALA A 170 -16.60 -17.57 8.01
C ALA A 170 -17.56 -16.39 7.90
N ASP A 171 -17.05 -15.17 8.06
CA ASP A 171 -17.85 -13.97 8.24
C ASP A 171 -18.04 -13.32 6.87
N SER A 172 -19.27 -13.38 6.38
CA SER A 172 -19.75 -12.74 5.15
C SER A 172 -19.42 -11.21 5.06
N SER A 173 -18.92 -10.60 6.14
CA SER A 173 -18.49 -9.19 6.17
C SER A 173 -17.20 -8.94 5.39
N LEU A 174 -16.25 -9.88 5.43
CA LEU A 174 -15.01 -9.77 4.67
C LEU A 174 -15.28 -9.89 3.16
N ASP A 175 -16.17 -10.81 2.80
CA ASP A 175 -16.58 -11.00 1.41
C ASP A 175 -17.29 -9.75 0.87
N LEU A 176 -18.05 -9.06 1.71
CA LEU A 176 -18.77 -7.86 1.34
C LEU A 176 -17.84 -6.66 1.12
N LEU A 177 -16.84 -6.47 1.99
CA LEU A 177 -15.82 -5.44 1.83
C LEU A 177 -14.94 -5.71 0.60
N ASN A 178 -14.49 -6.95 0.45
CA ASN A 178 -13.73 -7.38 -0.73
C ASN A 178 -14.52 -7.15 -2.01
N TYR A 179 -15.84 -7.42 -2.00
CA TYR A 179 -16.70 -7.13 -3.13
C TYR A 179 -16.76 -5.63 -3.45
N VAL A 180 -16.88 -4.77 -2.44
CA VAL A 180 -16.85 -3.30 -2.64
C VAL A 180 -15.53 -2.85 -3.23
N HIS A 181 -14.40 -3.34 -2.71
CA HIS A 181 -13.09 -2.99 -3.20
C HIS A 181 -12.85 -3.47 -4.64
N HIS A 182 -13.24 -4.70 -4.93
CA HIS A 182 -13.09 -5.29 -6.27
C HIS A 182 -13.93 -4.58 -7.35
N ASN A 183 -15.10 -4.09 -6.96
CA ASN A 183 -16.02 -3.43 -7.88
C ASN A 183 -15.99 -1.90 -7.78
N ILE A 184 -14.95 -1.31 -7.17
CA ILE A 184 -14.89 0.14 -6.89
C ILE A 184 -14.98 1.00 -8.16
N TYR A 185 -14.53 0.48 -9.30
CA TYR A 185 -14.58 1.13 -10.61
C TYR A 185 -15.89 0.88 -11.38
N GLN A 186 -16.78 0.04 -10.83
CA GLN A 186 -18.05 -0.34 -11.41
C GLN A 186 -19.21 0.09 -10.51
N PRO A 187 -19.66 1.37 -10.57
CA PRO A 187 -20.64 1.91 -9.64
C PRO A 187 -21.96 1.14 -9.59
N GLU A 188 -22.36 0.54 -10.71
CA GLU A 188 -23.59 -0.25 -10.82
C GLU A 188 -23.55 -1.52 -9.95
N GLU A 189 -22.38 -2.18 -9.85
CA GLU A 189 -22.20 -3.37 -9.02
C GLU A 189 -22.24 -3.04 -7.51
N LEU A 190 -22.00 -1.79 -7.13
CA LEU A 190 -22.02 -1.33 -5.76
C LEU A 190 -23.40 -0.86 -5.26
N LYS A 191 -24.44 -0.97 -6.10
CA LYS A 191 -25.81 -0.74 -5.68
C LYS A 191 -26.27 -1.83 -4.71
N ALA A 192 -26.92 -1.45 -3.61
CA ALA A 192 -27.39 -2.39 -2.57
C ALA A 192 -28.22 -3.54 -3.17
N THR A 193 -29.00 -3.28 -4.23
CA THR A 193 -29.80 -4.28 -4.93
C THR A 193 -28.92 -5.31 -5.65
N LYS A 194 -27.83 -4.90 -6.29
CA LYS A 194 -26.90 -5.80 -6.98
C LYS A 194 -26.10 -6.63 -5.97
N MET A 195 -25.59 -5.96 -4.93
CA MET A 195 -24.87 -6.63 -3.83
C MET A 195 -25.77 -7.65 -3.14
N ALA A 196 -27.02 -7.30 -2.88
CA ALA A 196 -27.99 -8.19 -2.26
C ALA A 196 -28.23 -9.46 -3.08
N LEU A 197 -28.35 -9.33 -4.39
CA LEU A 197 -28.45 -10.48 -5.32
C LEU A 197 -27.19 -11.36 -5.26
N LYS A 198 -25.99 -10.74 -5.27
CA LYS A 198 -24.72 -11.46 -5.23
C LYS A 198 -24.55 -12.29 -3.96
N PHE A 199 -24.99 -11.73 -2.82
CA PHE A 199 -24.84 -12.38 -1.51
C PHE A 199 -26.10 -13.14 -1.05
N ASN A 200 -27.10 -13.23 -1.91
CA ASN A 200 -28.37 -13.93 -1.66
C ASN A 200 -29.08 -13.48 -0.38
N VAL A 201 -29.14 -12.16 -0.16
CA VAL A 201 -29.80 -11.52 0.97
C VAL A 201 -30.71 -10.37 0.51
N SER A 202 -31.48 -9.77 1.42
CA SER A 202 -32.27 -8.59 1.07
C SER A 202 -31.39 -7.31 1.00
N PRO A 203 -31.77 -6.30 0.16
CA PRO A 203 -31.07 -5.02 0.12
C PRO A 203 -31.05 -4.27 1.46
N THR A 204 -32.08 -4.41 2.25
CA THR A 204 -32.16 -3.84 3.61
C THR A 204 -31.16 -4.54 4.52
N TYR A 205 -31.16 -5.87 4.54
CA TYR A 205 -30.21 -6.63 5.35
C TYR A 205 -28.75 -6.28 5.03
N ILE A 206 -28.38 -6.26 3.74
CA ILE A 206 -26.99 -5.97 3.35
C ILE A 206 -26.56 -4.57 3.77
N SER A 207 -27.48 -3.59 3.70
CA SER A 207 -27.20 -2.20 4.08
C SER A 207 -27.00 -2.05 5.60
N GLU A 208 -27.85 -2.68 6.39
CA GLU A 208 -27.75 -2.67 7.85
C GLU A 208 -26.54 -3.45 8.34
N TYR A 209 -26.32 -4.63 7.77
CA TYR A 209 -25.18 -5.46 8.09
C TYR A 209 -23.85 -4.74 7.81
N PHE A 210 -23.73 -4.11 6.62
CA PHE A 210 -22.54 -3.33 6.26
C PHE A 210 -22.32 -2.17 7.23
N LYS A 211 -23.39 -1.43 7.56
CA LYS A 211 -23.31 -0.32 8.49
C LYS A 211 -22.92 -0.77 9.90
N THR A 212 -23.46 -1.88 10.37
CA THR A 212 -23.11 -2.47 11.68
C THR A 212 -21.64 -2.86 11.74
N LYS A 213 -21.09 -3.43 10.65
CA LYS A 213 -19.72 -3.93 10.60
C LYS A 213 -18.67 -2.83 10.34
N THR A 214 -19.01 -1.81 9.56
CA THR A 214 -18.06 -0.74 9.16
C THR A 214 -18.29 0.60 9.85
N GLY A 215 -19.41 0.77 10.54
CA GLY A 215 -19.84 2.05 11.12
C GLY A 215 -20.38 3.04 10.09
N GLN A 216 -20.38 2.70 8.79
CA GLN A 216 -20.76 3.59 7.68
C GLN A 216 -21.72 2.90 6.72
N SER A 217 -22.56 3.68 6.01
CA SER A 217 -23.33 3.11 4.92
C SER A 217 -22.41 2.69 3.75
N ILE A 218 -22.85 1.73 2.95
CA ILE A 218 -22.12 1.29 1.72
C ILE A 218 -21.74 2.49 0.86
N GLN A 219 -22.67 3.42 0.66
CA GLN A 219 -22.42 4.62 -0.14
C GLN A 219 -21.34 5.53 0.48
N GLN A 220 -21.41 5.79 1.78
CA GLN A 220 -20.40 6.62 2.49
C GLN A 220 -19.04 5.98 2.42
N TYR A 221 -18.94 4.69 2.67
CA TYR A 221 -17.71 3.93 2.60
C TYR A 221 -17.12 3.93 1.18
N THR A 222 -17.94 3.62 0.16
CA THR A 222 -17.51 3.63 -1.25
C THR A 222 -16.98 4.99 -1.68
N ILE A 223 -17.64 6.08 -1.29
CA ILE A 223 -17.20 7.43 -1.60
C ILE A 223 -15.87 7.74 -0.91
N ALA A 224 -15.75 7.47 0.38
CA ALA A 224 -14.52 7.69 1.14
C ALA A 224 -13.35 6.90 0.54
N TYR A 225 -13.60 5.66 0.16
CA TYR A 225 -12.60 4.82 -0.50
C TYR A 225 -12.19 5.36 -1.87
N LYS A 226 -13.16 5.73 -2.73
CA LYS A 226 -12.86 6.38 -4.02
C LYS A 226 -12.01 7.64 -3.85
N VAL A 227 -12.32 8.49 -2.86
CA VAL A 227 -11.54 9.70 -2.61
C VAL A 227 -10.09 9.37 -2.29
N LYS A 228 -9.84 8.34 -1.46
CA LYS A 228 -8.48 7.88 -1.15
C LYS A 228 -7.72 7.39 -2.38
N LEU A 229 -8.37 6.61 -3.23
CA LEU A 229 -7.77 6.17 -4.50
C LEU A 229 -7.48 7.35 -5.43
N ILE A 230 -8.37 8.33 -5.52
CA ILE A 230 -8.18 9.55 -6.30
C ILE A 230 -7.01 10.38 -5.74
N GLU A 231 -6.90 10.52 -4.41
CA GLU A 231 -5.72 11.16 -3.79
C GLU A 231 -4.43 10.48 -4.24
N THR A 232 -4.41 9.14 -4.24
CA THR A 232 -3.26 8.34 -4.69
C THR A 232 -2.95 8.61 -6.18
N ARG A 233 -3.97 8.64 -7.06
CA ARG A 233 -3.79 8.99 -8.48
C ARG A 233 -3.19 10.38 -8.67
N LEU A 234 -3.73 11.37 -7.94
CA LEU A 234 -3.28 12.76 -8.03
C LEU A 234 -1.85 12.96 -7.52
N LYS A 235 -1.47 12.23 -6.46
CA LYS A 235 -0.13 12.31 -5.85
C LYS A 235 0.94 11.63 -6.69
N PHE A 236 0.66 10.41 -7.14
CA PHE A 236 1.69 9.49 -7.61
C PHE A 236 1.61 9.19 -9.11
N THR A 237 0.66 9.78 -9.85
CA THR A 237 0.53 9.56 -11.28
C THR A 237 0.49 10.87 -12.06
N ASN A 238 0.72 10.76 -13.38
CA ASN A 238 0.54 11.88 -14.31
C ASN A 238 -0.88 11.99 -14.87
N MET A 239 -1.81 11.14 -14.40
CA MET A 239 -3.18 11.11 -14.90
C MET A 239 -3.82 12.50 -14.90
N GLN A 240 -4.52 12.83 -15.99
CA GLN A 240 -5.32 14.04 -16.08
C GLN A 240 -6.64 13.87 -15.32
N ILE A 241 -7.27 14.96 -14.93
CA ILE A 241 -8.53 14.91 -14.18
C ILE A 241 -9.62 14.15 -14.96
N ASN A 242 -9.68 14.29 -16.29
CA ASN A 242 -10.64 13.57 -17.11
C ASN A 242 -10.38 12.05 -17.17
N GLU A 243 -9.13 11.62 -17.09
CA GLU A 243 -8.79 10.20 -17.01
C GLU A 243 -9.24 9.60 -15.67
N ILE A 244 -9.09 10.35 -14.57
CA ILE A 244 -9.60 9.97 -13.24
C ILE A 244 -11.14 9.93 -13.25
N VAL A 245 -11.81 10.91 -13.88
CA VAL A 245 -13.27 10.91 -14.05
C VAL A 245 -13.73 9.62 -14.71
N TYR A 246 -13.08 9.24 -15.81
CA TYR A 246 -13.38 8.01 -16.54
C TYR A 246 -13.11 6.76 -15.73
N GLU A 247 -11.91 6.65 -15.11
CA GLU A 247 -11.50 5.49 -14.31
C GLU A 247 -12.47 5.19 -13.17
N PHE A 248 -12.92 6.21 -12.45
CA PHE A 248 -13.80 6.06 -11.29
C PHE A 248 -15.29 6.14 -11.59
N GLY A 249 -15.67 6.25 -12.87
CA GLY A 249 -17.07 6.27 -13.31
C GLY A 249 -17.85 7.50 -12.84
N PHE A 250 -17.21 8.66 -12.78
CA PHE A 250 -17.93 9.93 -12.54
C PHE A 250 -18.61 10.42 -13.82
N SER A 251 -19.75 11.10 -13.68
CA SER A 251 -20.46 11.67 -14.82
C SER A 251 -19.65 12.75 -15.54
N ASP A 252 -18.92 13.55 -14.79
CA ASP A 252 -18.13 14.68 -15.27
C ASP A 252 -17.13 15.17 -14.23
N ALA A 253 -16.21 16.06 -14.65
CA ALA A 253 -15.21 16.65 -13.79
C ALA A 253 -15.80 17.54 -12.67
N SER A 254 -16.97 18.14 -12.89
CA SER A 254 -17.63 18.98 -11.89
C SER A 254 -18.14 18.14 -10.73
N HIS A 255 -18.68 16.94 -11.01
CA HIS A 255 -19.08 15.97 -10.01
C HIS A 255 -17.89 15.51 -9.16
N LEU A 256 -16.79 15.11 -9.81
CA LEU A 256 -15.55 14.76 -9.13
C LEU A 256 -15.04 15.91 -8.25
N ASN A 257 -14.98 17.15 -8.79
CA ASN A 257 -14.48 18.32 -8.07
C ASN A 257 -15.29 18.60 -6.80
N ARG A 258 -16.63 18.60 -6.88
CA ARG A 258 -17.50 18.81 -5.73
C ARG A 258 -17.30 17.75 -4.66
N LEU A 259 -17.26 16.49 -5.07
CA LEU A 259 -17.11 15.37 -4.16
C LEU A 259 -15.73 15.38 -3.50
N PHE A 260 -14.68 15.52 -4.27
CA PHE A 260 -13.30 15.52 -3.77
C PHE A 260 -13.06 16.68 -2.81
N LYS A 261 -13.52 17.92 -3.17
CA LYS A 261 -13.42 19.10 -2.31
C LYS A 261 -14.18 18.92 -0.99
N LYS A 262 -15.33 18.26 -1.01
CA LYS A 262 -16.12 17.98 0.21
C LYS A 262 -15.32 17.13 1.22
N TYR A 263 -14.51 16.18 0.76
CA TYR A 263 -13.77 15.24 1.61
C TYR A 263 -12.35 15.69 1.96
N THR A 264 -11.69 16.46 1.08
CA THR A 264 -10.29 16.86 1.24
C THR A 264 -10.09 18.35 1.53
N GLY A 265 -11.13 19.16 1.37
CA GLY A 265 -11.06 20.61 1.48
C GLY A 265 -10.55 21.31 0.23
N LEU A 266 -9.94 20.59 -0.72
CA LEU A 266 -9.31 21.13 -1.92
C LEU A 266 -9.95 20.53 -3.19
N ASN A 267 -9.91 21.27 -4.30
CA ASN A 267 -10.23 20.63 -5.57
C ASN A 267 -9.06 19.76 -6.08
N PRO A 268 -9.32 18.77 -6.96
CA PRO A 268 -8.29 17.84 -7.43
C PRO A 268 -7.07 18.51 -8.06
N SER A 269 -7.26 19.60 -8.80
CA SER A 269 -6.17 20.32 -9.48
C SER A 269 -5.24 21.01 -8.48
N ASP A 270 -5.78 21.64 -7.46
CA ASP A 270 -4.99 22.29 -6.42
C ASP A 270 -4.32 21.27 -5.51
N TYR A 271 -5.01 20.19 -5.21
CA TYR A 271 -4.42 19.06 -4.48
C TYR A 271 -3.22 18.47 -5.23
N LYS A 272 -3.35 18.25 -6.55
CA LYS A 272 -2.26 17.75 -7.40
C LYS A 272 -1.05 18.68 -7.44
N LYS A 273 -1.26 20.00 -7.46
CA LYS A 273 -0.16 21.00 -7.46
C LYS A 273 0.69 20.93 -6.20
N GLN A 274 0.13 20.56 -5.04
CA GLN A 274 0.89 20.47 -3.78
C GLN A 274 1.99 19.39 -3.81
N PHE A 275 1.90 18.42 -4.73
CA PHE A 275 2.81 17.27 -4.81
C PHE A 275 3.64 17.26 -6.11
N LYS A 276 3.50 18.27 -6.98
CA LYS A 276 4.21 18.38 -8.26
C LYS A 276 5.30 19.47 -8.27
N ASN A 277 5.75 19.90 -7.09
CA ASN A 277 6.91 20.81 -6.99
C ASN A 277 8.19 19.99 -6.85
#